data_fa4d1204a225fa2f410c485224f213d5
#
_entry.id   fa4d1204a225fa2f410c485224f213d5
#
_cell.length_a   1.000
_cell.length_b   1.000
_cell.length_c   1.000
_cell.angle_alpha   90.00
_cell.angle_beta   90.00
_cell.angle_gamma   90.00
#
_symmetry.space_group_name_H-M   'P 1'
#
loop_
_entity.id
_entity.type
_entity.pdbx_description
1 polymer ?
#
loop_
_entity_poly.entity_id
_entity_poly.type
_entity_poly.pdbx_seq_one_letter_code
_entity_poly.pdbx_strand_id
1 'polypeptide(L)'
;YELWGKRNPQWEKRYQDSILEVFSDYGKGVNKYQDARGKIFGAGYEMFILAFFIGLYYNQTKPLTDDKAKLKTLGQAIMYWGNIETRTGRSAYPRIRDYMFAALIARTDIDFIALEKGDITARSVVDKMIEKMEQYANFGFDYIQEKLEDDPNHFFKDTAFLTVFQSFLNKKEEEVDSDSDDPEEL
;
A
#
# COMPACT_ATOMS: atom_id res chain seq x y z
N TYR A 1 11.14 -4.74 -13.47
CA TYR A 1 10.04 -3.80 -13.32
C TYR A 1 8.80 -4.22 -14.12
N GLU A 2 8.96 -4.52 -15.41
CA GLU A 2 7.83 -4.89 -16.28
C GLU A 2 7.04 -6.12 -15.79
N LEU A 3 7.74 -7.19 -15.36
CA LEU A 3 7.10 -8.39 -14.82
C LEU A 3 6.27 -8.08 -13.57
N TRP A 4 6.77 -7.21 -12.70
CA TRP A 4 6.06 -6.73 -11.51
C TRP A 4 4.84 -5.90 -11.90
N GLY A 5 4.97 -4.99 -12.86
CA GLY A 5 3.87 -4.15 -13.34
C GLY A 5 2.69 -4.92 -13.89
N LYS A 6 2.92 -6.11 -14.46
CA LYS A 6 1.87 -6.99 -14.99
C LYS A 6 1.09 -7.77 -13.91
N ARG A 7 1.52 -7.68 -12.64
CA ARG A 7 0.87 -8.42 -11.54
C ARG A 7 -0.39 -7.69 -11.07
N ASN A 8 -1.28 -8.48 -10.50
CA ASN A 8 -2.51 -8.01 -9.88
C ASN A 8 -2.57 -8.53 -8.45
N PRO A 9 -2.17 -7.74 -7.45
CA PRO A 9 -2.07 -8.17 -6.07
C PRO A 9 -3.40 -8.62 -5.49
N GLN A 10 -3.30 -9.49 -4.48
CA GLN A 10 -4.44 -10.00 -3.74
C GLN A 10 -4.61 -9.26 -2.42
N TRP A 11 -5.82 -9.33 -1.91
CA TRP A 11 -6.21 -8.80 -0.61
C TRP A 11 -7.34 -9.66 -0.01
N GLU A 12 -7.55 -9.56 1.30
CA GLU A 12 -8.56 -10.34 2.00
C GLU A 12 -9.94 -9.70 1.90
N LYS A 13 -10.94 -10.47 1.47
CA LYS A 13 -12.33 -10.01 1.26
C LYS A 13 -12.97 -9.39 2.50
N ARG A 14 -12.49 -9.71 3.70
CA ARG A 14 -13.02 -9.15 4.95
C ARG A 14 -12.96 -7.62 5.04
N TYR A 15 -12.09 -6.98 4.27
CA TYR A 15 -11.98 -5.53 4.20
C TYR A 15 -12.86 -4.88 3.13
N GLN A 16 -13.64 -5.68 2.38
CA GLN A 16 -14.43 -5.16 1.27
C GLN A 16 -15.44 -4.13 1.74
N ASP A 17 -16.33 -4.56 2.64
CA ASP A 17 -17.49 -3.76 3.06
C ASP A 17 -17.11 -2.63 4.01
N SER A 18 -16.10 -2.87 4.86
CA SER A 18 -15.68 -1.91 5.89
C SER A 18 -14.69 -0.86 5.40
N ILE A 19 -13.88 -1.15 4.39
CA ILE A 19 -12.83 -0.26 3.94
C ILE A 19 -12.98 0.09 2.45
N LEU A 20 -12.91 -0.90 1.54
CA LEU A 20 -12.84 -0.59 0.12
C LEU A 20 -14.10 0.07 -0.41
N GLU A 21 -15.29 -0.41 -0.02
CA GLU A 21 -16.56 0.15 -0.46
C GLU A 21 -16.92 1.46 0.25
N VAL A 22 -16.38 1.67 1.46
CA VAL A 22 -16.58 2.92 2.20
C VAL A 22 -15.73 4.06 1.63
N PHE A 23 -14.44 3.84 1.42
CA PHE A 23 -13.50 4.91 1.07
C PHE A 23 -13.19 5.03 -0.42
N SER A 24 -13.57 4.06 -1.25
CA SER A 24 -13.30 4.06 -2.69
C SER A 24 -14.50 3.62 -3.54
N ASP A 25 -14.39 3.81 -4.86
CA ASP A 25 -15.38 3.34 -5.84
C ASP A 25 -15.17 1.87 -6.23
N TYR A 26 -14.66 1.06 -5.32
CA TYR A 26 -14.41 -0.34 -5.57
C TYR A 26 -15.67 -1.07 -6.05
N GLY A 27 -15.56 -1.79 -7.17
CA GLY A 27 -16.64 -2.62 -7.73
C GLY A 27 -17.78 -1.88 -8.44
N LYS A 28 -17.76 -0.55 -8.48
CA LYS A 28 -18.90 0.26 -8.99
C LYS A 28 -18.80 0.61 -10.47
N GLY A 29 -17.91 0.15 -11.27
CA GLY A 29 -17.85 0.42 -12.71
C GLY A 29 -18.00 1.91 -13.11
N VAL A 30 -17.88 2.19 -14.40
CA VAL A 30 -17.83 3.56 -14.99
C VAL A 30 -19.11 4.39 -14.76
N ASN A 31 -20.25 3.75 -14.53
CA ASN A 31 -21.56 4.44 -14.57
C ASN A 31 -22.06 4.98 -13.21
N LYS A 32 -21.29 4.88 -12.15
CA LYS A 32 -21.72 5.33 -10.80
C LYS A 32 -20.91 6.49 -10.23
N TYR A 33 -20.44 7.40 -11.08
CA TYR A 33 -19.78 8.63 -10.62
C TYR A 33 -20.69 9.56 -9.79
N GLN A 34 -21.99 9.36 -9.81
CA GLN A 34 -22.94 10.22 -9.08
C GLN A 34 -22.96 9.91 -7.56
N ASP A 35 -22.65 8.66 -7.17
CA ASP A 35 -22.62 8.25 -5.78
C ASP A 35 -21.23 8.48 -5.11
N ALA A 36 -20.24 8.88 -5.89
CA ALA A 36 -18.87 9.10 -5.43
C ALA A 36 -18.66 10.41 -4.64
N ARG A 37 -19.71 11.20 -4.46
CA ARG A 37 -19.66 12.41 -3.63
C ARG A 37 -19.42 12.02 -2.17
N GLY A 38 -18.21 12.27 -1.72
CA GLY A 38 -17.78 11.98 -0.34
C GLY A 38 -16.77 10.83 -0.24
N LYS A 39 -16.46 10.10 -1.30
CA LYS A 39 -15.40 9.09 -1.27
C LYS A 39 -14.04 9.74 -1.48
N ILE A 40 -13.10 9.38 -0.60
CA ILE A 40 -11.75 9.95 -0.58
C ILE A 40 -10.93 9.44 -1.76
N PHE A 41 -11.08 8.14 -2.07
CA PHE A 41 -10.31 7.46 -3.12
C PHE A 41 -11.22 7.07 -4.30
N GLY A 42 -10.66 7.17 -5.50
CA GLY A 42 -11.43 6.87 -6.72
C GLY A 42 -11.39 5.41 -7.16
N ALA A 43 -10.44 4.62 -6.66
CA ALA A 43 -10.30 3.21 -7.01
C ALA A 43 -9.83 2.36 -5.84
N GLY A 44 -10.18 1.08 -5.82
CA GLY A 44 -9.78 0.17 -4.74
C GLY A 44 -8.26 0.02 -4.61
N TYR A 45 -7.51 0.11 -5.71
CA TYR A 45 -6.05 0.05 -5.65
C TYR A 45 -5.43 1.25 -4.91
N GLU A 46 -6.10 2.41 -4.86
CA GLU A 46 -5.62 3.57 -4.08
C GLU A 46 -5.65 3.26 -2.57
N MET A 47 -6.69 2.56 -2.10
CA MET A 47 -6.74 2.06 -0.73
C MET A 47 -5.66 1.02 -0.46
N PHE A 48 -5.38 0.14 -1.43
CA PHE A 48 -4.31 -0.83 -1.31
C PHE A 48 -2.93 -0.15 -1.23
N ILE A 49 -2.69 0.88 -2.05
CA ILE A 49 -1.45 1.69 -1.99
C ILE A 49 -1.30 2.32 -0.61
N LEU A 50 -2.36 2.94 -0.08
CA LEU A 50 -2.33 3.52 1.26
C LEU A 50 -2.01 2.48 2.34
N ALA A 51 -2.70 1.34 2.32
CA ALA A 51 -2.47 0.25 3.26
C ALA A 51 -1.03 -0.30 3.16
N PHE A 52 -0.51 -0.46 1.93
CA PHE A 52 0.88 -0.84 1.70
C PHE A 52 1.86 0.14 2.37
N PHE A 53 1.67 1.44 2.18
CA PHE A 53 2.55 2.44 2.80
C PHE A 53 2.41 2.48 4.32
N ILE A 54 1.23 2.27 4.89
CA ILE A 54 1.07 2.12 6.34
C ILE A 54 1.93 0.95 6.83
N GLY A 55 1.80 -0.24 6.25
CA GLY A 55 2.60 -1.40 6.62
C GLY A 55 4.11 -1.15 6.46
N LEU A 56 4.50 -0.51 5.36
CA LEU A 56 5.89 -0.18 5.08
C LEU A 56 6.48 0.78 6.12
N TYR A 57 5.75 1.83 6.49
CA TYR A 57 6.19 2.81 7.50
C TYR A 57 6.29 2.22 8.89
N TYR A 58 5.31 1.39 9.29
CA TYR A 58 5.39 0.65 10.56
C TYR A 58 6.43 -0.48 10.52
N ASN A 59 6.97 -0.78 9.33
CA ASN A 59 7.83 -1.95 9.08
C ASN A 59 7.20 -3.25 9.60
N GLN A 60 5.89 -3.38 9.41
CA GLN A 60 5.10 -4.52 9.87
C GLN A 60 4.40 -5.20 8.69
N THR A 61 4.39 -6.51 8.73
CA THR A 61 3.73 -7.36 7.75
C THR A 61 2.75 -8.31 8.41
N LYS A 62 1.66 -8.63 7.72
CA LYS A 62 0.68 -9.63 8.15
C LYS A 62 0.44 -10.59 6.99
N PRO A 63 0.74 -11.89 7.14
CA PRO A 63 0.44 -12.87 6.09
C PRO A 63 -1.04 -12.85 5.73
N LEU A 64 -1.34 -13.08 4.46
CA LEU A 64 -2.71 -13.29 4.01
C LEU A 64 -3.20 -14.67 4.48
N THR A 65 -4.52 -14.84 4.54
CA THR A 65 -5.12 -16.15 4.81
C THR A 65 -4.75 -17.18 3.74
N ASP A 66 -4.54 -18.43 4.13
CA ASP A 66 -4.29 -19.54 3.20
C ASP A 66 -5.55 -19.96 2.41
N ASP A 67 -6.73 -19.55 2.89
CA ASP A 67 -8.01 -19.82 2.25
C ASP A 67 -8.20 -18.93 1.01
N LYS A 68 -7.89 -19.49 -0.17
CA LYS A 68 -8.01 -18.77 -1.45
C LYS A 68 -9.43 -18.27 -1.73
N ALA A 69 -10.46 -18.89 -1.15
CA ALA A 69 -11.85 -18.43 -1.30
C ALA A 69 -12.08 -17.07 -0.63
N LYS A 70 -11.25 -16.71 0.35
CA LYS A 70 -11.29 -15.42 1.06
C LYS A 70 -10.42 -14.34 0.43
N LEU A 71 -9.71 -14.64 -0.65
CA LEU A 71 -8.86 -13.69 -1.36
C LEU A 71 -9.55 -13.16 -2.62
N LYS A 72 -9.22 -11.94 -2.96
CA LYS A 72 -9.60 -11.28 -4.21
C LYS A 72 -8.41 -10.52 -4.79
N THR A 73 -8.42 -10.29 -6.10
CA THR A 73 -7.54 -9.33 -6.77
C THR A 73 -8.22 -7.97 -6.88
N LEU A 74 -7.42 -6.93 -7.10
CA LEU A 74 -7.93 -5.56 -7.29
C LEU A 74 -8.57 -5.34 -8.67
N GLY A 75 -8.48 -6.32 -9.58
CA GLY A 75 -9.07 -6.25 -10.92
C GLY A 75 -8.27 -5.40 -11.91
N GLN A 76 -7.16 -4.77 -11.48
CA GLN A 76 -6.32 -3.93 -12.31
C GLN A 76 -4.84 -4.19 -12.02
N ALA A 77 -4.06 -4.45 -13.09
CA ALA A 77 -2.62 -4.67 -12.96
C ALA A 77 -1.90 -3.39 -12.49
N ILE A 78 -0.81 -3.56 -11.76
CA ILE A 78 -0.03 -2.47 -11.15
C ILE A 78 0.40 -1.43 -12.20
N MET A 79 0.74 -1.86 -13.42
CA MET A 79 1.19 -0.96 -14.49
C MET A 79 0.18 0.16 -14.84
N TYR A 80 -1.08 0.00 -14.48
CA TYR A 80 -2.13 1.00 -14.72
C TYR A 80 -2.42 1.88 -13.49
N TRP A 81 -1.83 1.60 -12.33
CA TRP A 81 -2.09 2.35 -11.12
C TRP A 81 -1.56 3.78 -11.22
N GLY A 82 -2.36 4.72 -10.77
CA GLY A 82 -2.05 6.14 -10.88
C GLY A 82 -2.33 6.77 -12.25
N ASN A 83 -2.75 5.98 -13.26
CA ASN A 83 -3.21 6.50 -14.55
C ASN A 83 -4.69 6.88 -14.45
N ILE A 84 -4.96 8.12 -14.07
CA ILE A 84 -6.32 8.62 -13.81
C ILE A 84 -6.72 9.73 -14.79
N GLU A 85 -6.10 9.79 -15.96
CA GLU A 85 -6.27 10.85 -16.98
C GLU A 85 -7.72 11.10 -17.37
N THR A 86 -8.59 10.09 -17.23
CA THR A 86 -10.02 10.19 -17.55
C THR A 86 -10.87 10.72 -16.38
N ARG A 87 -10.28 10.96 -15.21
CA ARG A 87 -11.00 11.38 -14.00
C ARG A 87 -10.92 12.89 -13.83
N THR A 88 -12.04 13.56 -14.01
CA THR A 88 -12.16 15.02 -13.89
C THR A 88 -11.70 15.49 -12.49
N GLY A 89 -10.82 16.47 -12.47
CA GLY A 89 -10.36 17.14 -11.24
C GLY A 89 -9.24 16.43 -10.48
N ARG A 90 -8.67 15.34 -11.03
CA ARG A 90 -7.54 14.63 -10.40
C ARG A 90 -6.35 14.57 -11.35
N SER A 91 -5.16 14.78 -10.82
CA SER A 91 -3.91 14.62 -11.57
C SER A 91 -3.42 13.18 -11.52
N ALA A 92 -2.91 12.68 -12.64
CA ALA A 92 -2.26 11.37 -12.68
C ALA A 92 -0.98 11.36 -11.82
N TYR A 93 -0.72 10.22 -11.17
CA TYR A 93 0.45 10.04 -10.29
C TYR A 93 1.17 8.70 -10.52
N PRO A 94 1.54 8.37 -11.76
CA PRO A 94 2.10 7.07 -12.10
C PRO A 94 3.44 6.77 -11.42
N ARG A 95 4.18 7.79 -10.97
CA ARG A 95 5.46 7.65 -10.26
C ARG A 95 5.34 6.92 -8.91
N ILE A 96 4.15 6.82 -8.34
CA ILE A 96 3.92 6.04 -7.12
C ILE A 96 4.42 4.61 -7.25
N ARG A 97 4.31 4.03 -8.45
CA ARG A 97 4.77 2.68 -8.77
C ARG A 97 6.28 2.54 -8.63
N ASP A 98 7.03 3.57 -8.99
CA ASP A 98 8.50 3.56 -8.90
C ASP A 98 8.93 3.54 -7.44
N TYR A 99 8.26 4.33 -6.58
CA TYR A 99 8.51 4.32 -5.14
C TYR A 99 8.17 2.98 -4.50
N MET A 100 7.03 2.40 -4.86
CA MET A 100 6.62 1.07 -4.35
C MET A 100 7.63 0.00 -4.78
N PHE A 101 8.06 0.01 -6.03
CA PHE A 101 9.03 -0.94 -6.55
C PHE A 101 10.39 -0.81 -5.83
N ALA A 102 10.89 0.41 -5.68
CA ALA A 102 12.15 0.68 -4.98
C ALA A 102 12.08 0.22 -3.51
N ALA A 103 10.98 0.52 -2.83
CA ALA A 103 10.76 0.09 -1.45
C ALA A 103 10.72 -1.44 -1.33
N LEU A 104 10.06 -2.13 -2.27
CA LEU A 104 10.00 -3.59 -2.27
C LEU A 104 11.37 -4.22 -2.53
N ILE A 105 12.19 -3.67 -3.44
CA ILE A 105 13.58 -4.12 -3.62
C ILE A 105 14.36 -3.99 -2.31
N ALA A 106 14.22 -2.87 -1.61
CA ALA A 106 14.95 -2.61 -0.37
C ALA A 106 14.45 -3.47 0.82
N ARG A 107 13.21 -3.98 0.76
CA ARG A 107 12.56 -4.71 1.87
C ARG A 107 12.36 -6.19 1.60
N THR A 108 12.66 -6.65 0.40
CA THR A 108 12.59 -8.08 0.05
C THR A 108 14.02 -8.63 0.04
N ASP A 109 14.22 -9.75 0.72
CA ASP A 109 15.52 -10.43 0.68
C ASP A 109 15.71 -11.10 -0.69
N ILE A 110 16.46 -10.42 -1.56
CA ILE A 110 16.73 -10.83 -2.93
C ILE A 110 18.21 -11.18 -3.06
N ASP A 111 18.50 -12.43 -3.37
CA ASP A 111 19.85 -12.82 -3.74
C ASP A 111 20.14 -12.41 -5.20
N PHE A 112 20.72 -11.20 -5.34
CA PHE A 112 21.08 -10.65 -6.66
C PHE A 112 22.19 -11.45 -7.34
N ILE A 113 23.07 -12.11 -6.57
CA ILE A 113 24.15 -12.93 -7.13
C ILE A 113 23.54 -14.21 -7.73
N ALA A 114 22.62 -14.86 -7.02
CA ALA A 114 21.91 -16.02 -7.54
C ALA A 114 21.04 -15.66 -8.76
N LEU A 115 20.46 -14.45 -8.78
CA LEU A 115 19.72 -13.96 -9.94
C LEU A 115 20.61 -13.75 -11.15
N GLU A 116 21.79 -13.14 -10.98
CA GLU A 116 22.76 -12.93 -12.04
C GLU A 116 23.30 -14.24 -12.60
N LYS A 117 23.56 -15.21 -11.73
CA LYS A 117 24.03 -16.55 -12.14
C LYS A 117 22.94 -17.41 -12.79
N GLY A 118 21.67 -17.01 -12.69
CA GLY A 118 20.53 -17.78 -13.19
C GLY A 118 20.06 -18.89 -12.25
N ASP A 119 20.56 -18.96 -11.02
CA ASP A 119 20.13 -19.93 -10.00
C ASP A 119 18.70 -19.66 -9.53
N ILE A 120 18.28 -18.40 -9.57
CA ILE A 120 16.90 -17.97 -9.38
C ILE A 120 16.40 -17.17 -10.58
N THR A 121 15.09 -17.14 -10.80
CA THR A 121 14.50 -16.43 -11.93
C THR A 121 13.97 -15.05 -11.55
N ALA A 122 13.94 -14.10 -12.49
CA ALA A 122 13.28 -12.81 -12.28
C ALA A 122 11.80 -12.97 -11.89
N ARG A 123 11.13 -14.05 -12.34
CA ARG A 123 9.76 -14.36 -11.98
C ARG A 123 9.64 -14.73 -10.50
N SER A 124 10.53 -15.57 -9.98
CA SER A 124 10.52 -15.95 -8.56
C SER A 124 10.83 -14.77 -7.64
N VAL A 125 11.71 -13.85 -8.07
CA VAL A 125 11.96 -12.60 -7.36
C VAL A 125 10.69 -11.74 -7.31
N VAL A 126 10.02 -11.58 -8.46
CA VAL A 126 8.77 -10.81 -8.51
C VAL A 126 7.68 -11.45 -7.66
N ASP A 127 7.57 -12.78 -7.63
CA ASP A 127 6.60 -13.48 -6.78
C ASP A 127 6.83 -13.16 -5.29
N LYS A 128 8.09 -13.18 -4.81
CA LYS A 128 8.45 -12.76 -3.45
C LYS A 128 8.12 -11.28 -3.18
N MET A 129 8.36 -10.39 -4.14
CA MET A 129 8.05 -8.97 -4.01
C MET A 129 6.54 -8.73 -3.90
N ILE A 130 5.72 -9.46 -4.69
CA ILE A 130 4.27 -9.37 -4.63
C ILE A 130 3.76 -9.87 -3.29
N GLU A 131 4.24 -11.02 -2.84
CA GLU A 131 3.90 -11.56 -1.51
C GLU A 131 4.22 -10.54 -0.39
N LYS A 132 5.42 -9.96 -0.41
CA LYS A 132 5.83 -8.95 0.56
C LYS A 132 4.93 -7.70 0.50
N MET A 133 4.56 -7.27 -0.70
CA MET A 133 3.66 -6.14 -0.91
C MET A 133 2.26 -6.40 -0.34
N GLU A 134 1.72 -7.58 -0.61
CA GLU A 134 0.43 -8.03 -0.10
C GLU A 134 0.43 -8.13 1.43
N GLN A 135 1.52 -8.62 2.03
CA GLN A 135 1.67 -8.71 3.49
C GLN A 135 1.73 -7.32 4.15
N TYR A 136 2.46 -6.35 3.57
CA TYR A 136 2.45 -4.98 4.05
C TYR A 136 1.06 -4.36 3.95
N ALA A 137 0.39 -4.54 2.81
CA ALA A 137 -0.96 -4.02 2.62
C ALA A 137 -1.97 -4.67 3.58
N ASN A 138 -1.84 -5.98 3.84
CA ASN A 138 -2.72 -6.70 4.77
C ASN A 138 -2.58 -6.16 6.21
N PHE A 139 -1.35 -5.86 6.66
CA PHE A 139 -1.15 -5.16 7.92
C PHE A 139 -1.80 -3.77 7.91
N GLY A 140 -1.61 -2.99 6.84
CA GLY A 140 -2.18 -1.65 6.73
C GLY A 140 -3.72 -1.66 6.72
N PHE A 141 -4.35 -2.61 6.07
CA PHE A 141 -5.81 -2.79 6.13
C PHE A 141 -6.28 -3.15 7.54
N ASP A 142 -5.55 -4.01 8.24
CA ASP A 142 -5.85 -4.39 9.61
C ASP A 142 -5.76 -3.17 10.54
N TYR A 143 -4.71 -2.36 10.40
CA TYR A 143 -4.54 -1.10 11.12
C TYR A 143 -5.73 -0.14 10.88
N ILE A 144 -6.16 0.03 9.62
CA ILE A 144 -7.31 0.88 9.31
C ILE A 144 -8.59 0.31 9.94
N GLN A 145 -8.78 -1.01 9.88
CA GLN A 145 -9.92 -1.68 10.47
C GLN A 145 -9.99 -1.47 11.99
N GLU A 146 -8.89 -1.65 12.71
CA GLU A 146 -8.80 -1.41 14.15
C GLU A 146 -9.15 0.04 14.51
N LYS A 147 -8.64 1.02 13.75
CA LYS A 147 -8.98 2.43 13.96
C LYS A 147 -10.45 2.74 13.76
N LEU A 148 -11.11 2.08 12.79
CA LEU A 148 -12.55 2.23 12.55
C LEU A 148 -13.39 1.54 13.61
N GLU A 149 -12.92 0.46 14.22
CA GLU A 149 -13.59 -0.21 15.34
C GLU A 149 -13.53 0.65 16.61
N ASP A 150 -12.41 1.33 16.85
CA ASP A 150 -12.23 2.25 17.97
C ASP A 150 -13.04 3.55 17.81
N ASP A 151 -13.03 4.13 16.61
CA ASP A 151 -13.79 5.34 16.25
C ASP A 151 -14.28 5.23 14.79
N PRO A 152 -15.55 4.89 14.54
CA PRO A 152 -16.11 4.77 13.20
C PRO A 152 -15.99 6.04 12.34
N ASN A 153 -15.80 7.21 12.96
CA ASN A 153 -15.62 8.48 12.26
C ASN A 153 -14.15 8.89 12.10
N HIS A 154 -13.19 8.07 12.54
CA HIS A 154 -11.78 8.43 12.59
C HIS A 154 -11.26 8.95 11.23
N PHE A 155 -11.54 8.25 10.14
CA PHE A 155 -11.05 8.59 8.80
C PHE A 155 -11.95 9.52 7.99
N PHE A 156 -13.05 10.01 8.56
CA PHE A 156 -13.89 11.03 7.92
C PHE A 156 -13.47 12.47 8.23
N LYS A 157 -12.45 12.65 9.05
CA LYS A 157 -11.78 13.94 9.26
C LYS A 157 -10.86 14.23 8.08
N ASP A 158 -10.85 15.46 7.58
CA ASP A 158 -10.13 15.87 6.35
C ASP A 158 -8.64 15.50 6.34
N THR A 159 -8.01 15.44 7.50
CA THR A 159 -6.56 15.15 7.65
C THR A 159 -6.24 13.76 8.20
N ALA A 160 -7.25 12.92 8.46
CA ALA A 160 -7.05 11.68 9.21
C ALA A 160 -6.00 10.73 8.58
N PHE A 161 -6.03 10.54 7.27
CA PHE A 161 -5.02 9.73 6.59
C PHE A 161 -3.64 10.39 6.57
N LEU A 162 -3.60 11.73 6.47
CA LEU A 162 -2.34 12.47 6.55
C LEU A 162 -1.71 12.35 7.94
N THR A 163 -2.51 12.41 8.99
CA THR A 163 -2.06 12.31 10.39
C THR A 163 -1.35 10.97 10.67
N VAL A 164 -1.77 9.89 10.01
CA VAL A 164 -1.08 8.59 10.10
C VAL A 164 0.40 8.75 9.74
N PHE A 165 0.70 9.47 8.66
CA PHE A 165 2.08 9.65 8.18
C PHE A 165 2.84 10.76 8.92
N GLN A 166 2.16 11.81 9.39
CA GLN A 166 2.79 12.87 10.19
C GLN A 166 3.37 12.35 11.50
N SER A 167 2.71 11.40 12.14
CA SER A 167 3.22 10.77 13.37
C SER A 167 4.57 10.07 13.19
N PHE A 168 4.88 9.61 11.97
CA PHE A 168 6.17 9.01 11.65
C PHE A 168 7.27 10.03 11.41
N LEU A 169 6.94 11.16 10.78
CA LEU A 169 7.90 12.22 10.53
C LEU A 169 8.41 12.78 11.87
N ASN A 170 7.50 13.02 12.82
CA ASN A 170 7.86 13.51 14.15
C ASN A 170 8.74 12.51 14.93
N LYS A 171 8.44 11.20 14.87
CA LYS A 171 9.28 10.18 15.51
C LYS A 171 10.70 10.14 14.97
N LYS A 172 10.86 10.35 13.67
CA LYS A 172 12.16 10.33 13.02
C LYS A 172 13.01 11.55 13.37
N GLU A 173 12.38 12.71 13.61
CA GLU A 173 13.07 13.90 14.12
C GLU A 173 13.56 13.69 15.56
N GLU A 174 12.77 13.06 16.42
CA GLU A 174 13.18 12.74 17.81
C GLU A 174 14.33 11.72 17.87
N GLU A 175 14.38 10.74 16.97
CA GLU A 175 15.47 9.75 16.88
C GLU A 175 16.78 10.39 16.38
N VAL A 176 16.71 11.36 15.45
CA VAL A 176 17.90 12.06 14.92
C VAL A 176 18.48 13.02 15.94
N ASP A 177 17.66 13.68 16.76
CA ASP A 177 18.13 14.57 17.83
C ASP A 177 18.73 13.81 19.00
N SER A 178 18.36 12.55 19.23
CA SER A 178 18.93 11.72 20.29
C SER A 178 20.31 11.12 19.97
N ASP A 179 20.66 11.03 18.67
CA ASP A 179 21.97 10.52 18.21
C ASP A 179 23.04 11.63 18.06
N SER A 180 22.69 12.88 18.36
CA SER A 180 23.63 14.02 18.37
C SER A 180 24.28 14.22 19.75
N ASP A 181 24.65 13.15 20.45
CA ASP A 181 25.54 13.27 21.59
C ASP A 181 26.97 13.57 21.11
N ASP A 182 27.44 14.73 21.49
CA ASP A 182 28.76 15.32 21.25
C ASP A 182 29.89 14.31 21.45
N PRO A 183 30.91 14.23 20.59
CA PRO A 183 32.15 13.57 20.95
C PRO A 183 32.86 14.43 21.99
N GLU A 184 33.01 13.91 23.21
CA GLU A 184 33.86 14.49 24.26
C GLU A 184 35.22 14.86 23.65
N GLU A 185 35.57 16.14 23.75
CA GLU A 185 36.92 16.62 23.51
C GLU A 185 37.91 15.94 24.47
N LEU A 186 38.88 15.24 23.91
CA LEU A 186 40.10 14.83 24.57
C LEU A 186 41.25 15.76 24.25
#